data_9117222644e68c259003008ee6195321
#
_entry.id   9117222644e68c259003008ee6195321
#
_cell.length_a   1.000
_cell.length_b   1.000
_cell.length_c   1.000
_cell.angle_alpha   90.00
_cell.angle_beta   90.00
_cell.angle_gamma   90.00
#
_symmetry.space_group_name_H-M   'P 1'
#
loop_
_entity.id
_entity.type
_entity.pdbx_description
1 polymer ?
#
loop_
_entity_poly.entity_id
_entity_poly.type
_entity_poly.pdbx_seq_one_letter_code
_entity_poly.pdbx_strand_id
1 'polypeptide(L)'
;MGEIVQYLLTGLSLGGIYALVALGFYIMWEATKAANFTHGDVYMVGAVLTVVLVEKGLPVLLAASIAIAAAAVIGALIERLLVRPFNKEPNAIGWMLTTIAAGIMIESMATITYGPLGRPLPSPLAEQPIRFGGAGIYPQEMLLPIVAVAAMFGLEAFYRRTTLGRAMRAVAFNRTAASLMGINPNRIALIAYALAAAIGALAGILIAPVVQAAPAMGALIGLKAFGVAIVAGIANARGVVIVGLCYGVIEKLIEGYISTGARNAVGFTLMILALLLFPQGIFGRREVVKV
;
A
#
# COMPACT_ATOMS: atom_id res chain seq x y z
N MET A 1 -3.66 -10.66 -30.30
CA MET A 1 -4.26 -9.42 -29.75
C MET A 1 -4.94 -9.66 -28.39
N GLY A 2 -5.66 -10.78 -28.20
CA GLY A 2 -6.31 -11.09 -26.92
C GLY A 2 -5.34 -11.20 -25.74
N GLU A 3 -4.16 -11.78 -25.93
CA GLU A 3 -3.14 -11.93 -24.88
C GLU A 3 -2.60 -10.58 -24.37
N ILE A 4 -2.33 -9.63 -25.27
CA ILE A 4 -1.87 -8.29 -24.89
C ILE A 4 -2.94 -7.59 -24.04
N VAL A 5 -4.20 -7.66 -24.47
CA VAL A 5 -5.32 -7.08 -23.70
C VAL A 5 -5.44 -7.75 -22.34
N GLN A 6 -5.26 -9.07 -22.26
CA GLN A 6 -5.23 -9.83 -21.01
C GLN A 6 -4.15 -9.29 -20.05
N TYR A 7 -2.89 -9.16 -20.53
CA TYR A 7 -1.79 -8.67 -19.71
C TYR A 7 -1.97 -7.20 -19.28
N LEU A 8 -2.55 -6.36 -20.14
CA LEU A 8 -2.87 -4.97 -19.77
C LEU A 8 -3.92 -4.91 -18.66
N LEU A 9 -5.00 -5.67 -18.77
CA LEU A 9 -6.09 -5.66 -17.78
C LEU A 9 -5.63 -6.24 -16.44
N THR A 10 -4.99 -7.41 -16.44
CA THR A 10 -4.48 -8.02 -15.20
C THR A 10 -3.31 -7.22 -14.62
N GLY A 11 -2.51 -6.57 -15.49
CA GLY A 11 -1.45 -5.66 -15.08
C GLY A 11 -1.97 -4.40 -14.41
N LEU A 12 -3.06 -3.81 -14.91
CA LEU A 12 -3.73 -2.69 -14.24
C LEU A 12 -4.31 -3.08 -12.88
N SER A 13 -4.87 -4.30 -12.76
CA SER A 13 -5.34 -4.83 -11.49
C SER A 13 -4.20 -4.94 -10.48
N LEU A 14 -3.09 -5.58 -10.86
CA LEU A 14 -1.88 -5.69 -10.03
C LEU A 14 -1.32 -4.30 -9.68
N GLY A 15 -1.27 -3.40 -10.66
CA GLY A 15 -0.85 -2.02 -10.47
C GLY A 15 -1.75 -1.24 -9.51
N GLY A 16 -3.04 -1.54 -9.48
CA GLY A 16 -3.99 -1.01 -8.50
C GLY A 16 -3.63 -1.39 -7.05
N ILE A 17 -3.17 -2.63 -6.82
CA ILE A 17 -2.68 -3.07 -5.51
C ILE A 17 -1.44 -2.25 -5.13
N TYR A 18 -0.45 -2.19 -6.02
CA TYR A 18 0.77 -1.42 -5.76
C TYR A 18 0.47 0.04 -5.50
N ALA A 19 -0.43 0.65 -6.26
CA ALA A 19 -0.84 2.03 -6.09
C ALA A 19 -1.50 2.28 -4.72
N LEU A 20 -2.43 1.41 -4.29
CA LEU A 20 -3.11 1.54 -2.99
C LEU A 20 -2.13 1.40 -1.82
N VAL A 21 -1.27 0.38 -1.85
CA VAL A 21 -0.28 0.17 -0.79
C VAL A 21 0.76 1.30 -0.80
N ALA A 22 1.20 1.75 -1.98
CA ALA A 22 2.13 2.87 -2.13
C ALA A 22 1.56 4.21 -1.67
N LEU A 23 0.24 4.44 -1.83
CA LEU A 23 -0.44 5.60 -1.21
C LEU A 23 -0.35 5.58 0.31
N GLY A 24 -0.37 4.41 0.93
CA GLY A 24 -0.12 4.28 2.37
C GLY A 24 1.30 4.75 2.74
N PHE A 25 2.31 4.35 1.99
CA PHE A 25 3.68 4.85 2.18
C PHE A 25 3.78 6.36 2.01
N TYR A 26 3.12 6.94 1.00
CA TYR A 26 3.03 8.38 0.81
C TYR A 26 2.47 9.08 2.05
N ILE A 27 1.35 8.62 2.61
CA ILE A 27 0.71 9.23 3.79
C ILE A 27 1.63 9.21 5.02
N MET A 28 2.28 8.06 5.27
CA MET A 28 3.20 7.90 6.41
C MET A 28 4.43 8.78 6.26
N TRP A 29 5.03 8.80 5.06
CA TRP A 29 6.20 9.61 4.75
C TRP A 29 5.95 11.10 4.92
N GLU A 30 4.82 11.60 4.45
CA GLU A 30 4.43 13.01 4.63
C GLU A 30 4.38 13.41 6.11
N ALA A 31 3.86 12.53 6.98
CA ALA A 31 3.69 12.84 8.40
C ALA A 31 4.96 12.70 9.24
N THR A 32 5.87 11.78 8.89
CA THR A 32 6.98 11.37 9.78
C THR A 32 8.35 11.38 9.13
N LYS A 33 8.43 11.45 7.80
CA LYS A 33 9.64 11.21 6.99
C LYS A 33 10.30 9.85 7.27
N ALA A 34 9.50 8.91 7.77
CA ALA A 34 9.87 7.52 7.99
C ALA A 34 8.91 6.61 7.22
N ALA A 35 9.43 5.56 6.62
CA ALA A 35 8.62 4.51 6.03
C ALA A 35 8.32 3.44 7.08
N ASN A 36 7.23 2.69 6.88
CA ASN A 36 6.86 1.57 7.73
C ASN A 36 6.92 0.27 6.92
N PHE A 37 7.93 -0.55 7.14
CA PHE A 37 8.09 -1.80 6.41
C PHE A 37 7.06 -2.86 6.78
N THR A 38 6.40 -2.77 7.95
CA THR A 38 5.25 -3.61 8.31
C THR A 38 4.01 -3.34 7.44
N HIS A 39 4.02 -2.29 6.60
CA HIS A 39 2.82 -1.86 5.88
C HIS A 39 2.28 -2.93 4.91
N GLY A 40 3.16 -3.71 4.30
CA GLY A 40 2.78 -4.89 3.52
C GLY A 40 2.07 -5.96 4.36
N ASP A 41 2.53 -6.17 5.61
CA ASP A 41 1.90 -7.14 6.50
C ASP A 41 0.54 -6.65 7.01
N VAL A 42 0.36 -5.33 7.15
CA VAL A 42 -0.96 -4.74 7.46
C VAL A 42 -1.95 -4.95 6.30
N TYR A 43 -1.49 -4.89 5.05
CA TYR A 43 -2.29 -5.28 3.88
C TYR A 43 -2.73 -6.75 3.98
N MET A 44 -1.84 -7.65 4.35
CA MET A 44 -2.14 -9.08 4.61
C MET A 44 -3.14 -9.24 5.75
N VAL A 45 -2.95 -8.53 6.88
CA VAL A 45 -3.86 -8.58 8.03
C VAL A 45 -5.29 -8.23 7.63
N GLY A 46 -5.48 -7.21 6.76
CA GLY A 46 -6.80 -6.86 6.23
C GLY A 46 -7.49 -8.04 5.54
N ALA A 47 -6.77 -8.72 4.65
CA ALA A 47 -7.28 -9.88 3.92
C ALA A 47 -7.58 -11.07 4.85
N VAL A 48 -6.59 -11.49 5.65
CA VAL A 48 -6.66 -12.67 6.53
C VAL A 48 -7.75 -12.49 7.59
N LEU A 49 -7.80 -11.33 8.26
CA LEU A 49 -8.81 -11.08 9.29
C LEU A 49 -10.22 -11.07 8.71
N THR A 50 -10.40 -10.52 7.50
CA THR A 50 -11.71 -10.55 6.83
C THR A 50 -12.15 -11.99 6.56
N VAL A 51 -11.27 -12.85 6.03
CA VAL A 51 -11.58 -14.25 5.78
C VAL A 51 -11.97 -14.97 7.08
N VAL A 52 -11.18 -14.81 8.14
CA VAL A 52 -11.47 -15.43 9.45
C VAL A 52 -12.84 -14.99 10.00
N LEU A 53 -13.20 -13.72 9.87
CA LEU A 53 -14.48 -13.21 10.34
C LEU A 53 -15.66 -13.75 9.51
N VAL A 54 -15.47 -13.87 8.19
CA VAL A 54 -16.49 -14.45 7.29
C VAL A 54 -16.67 -15.95 7.57
N GLU A 55 -15.59 -16.70 7.79
CA GLU A 55 -15.66 -18.13 8.20
C GLU A 55 -16.40 -18.31 9.54
N LYS A 56 -16.39 -17.32 10.42
CA LYS A 56 -17.19 -17.30 11.66
C LYS A 56 -18.65 -16.87 11.46
N GLY A 57 -19.07 -16.67 10.21
CA GLY A 57 -20.45 -16.35 9.86
C GLY A 57 -20.80 -14.86 9.79
N LEU A 58 -19.81 -13.95 9.85
CA LEU A 58 -20.10 -12.53 9.68
C LEU A 58 -20.31 -12.18 8.20
N PRO A 59 -21.25 -11.27 7.88
CA PRO A 59 -21.39 -10.74 6.53
C PRO A 59 -20.09 -10.07 6.05
N VAL A 60 -19.71 -10.25 4.79
CA VAL A 60 -18.45 -9.77 4.21
C VAL A 60 -18.20 -8.28 4.47
N LEU A 61 -19.21 -7.41 4.30
CA LEU A 61 -19.08 -5.97 4.54
C LEU A 61 -18.77 -5.64 6.00
N LEU A 62 -19.39 -6.35 6.94
CA LEU A 62 -19.13 -6.14 8.37
C LEU A 62 -17.74 -6.66 8.73
N ALA A 63 -17.37 -7.84 8.24
CA ALA A 63 -16.05 -8.43 8.42
C ALA A 63 -14.94 -7.50 7.87
N ALA A 64 -15.11 -6.96 6.66
CA ALA A 64 -14.21 -6.01 6.04
C ALA A 64 -14.09 -4.71 6.86
N SER A 65 -15.21 -4.18 7.35
CA SER A 65 -15.20 -2.95 8.17
C SER A 65 -14.45 -3.14 9.48
N ILE A 66 -14.63 -4.28 10.15
CA ILE A 66 -13.90 -4.63 11.38
C ILE A 66 -12.42 -4.83 11.07
N ALA A 67 -12.07 -5.51 9.98
CA ALA A 67 -10.68 -5.73 9.57
C ALA A 67 -9.96 -4.41 9.26
N ILE A 68 -10.61 -3.48 8.56
CA ILE A 68 -10.06 -2.14 8.28
C ILE A 68 -9.86 -1.36 9.59
N ALA A 69 -10.84 -1.39 10.50
CA ALA A 69 -10.73 -0.73 11.80
C ALA A 69 -9.58 -1.32 12.65
N ALA A 70 -9.46 -2.65 12.69
CA ALA A 70 -8.38 -3.35 13.37
C ALA A 70 -7.01 -2.98 12.76
N ALA A 71 -6.90 -2.98 11.43
CA ALA A 71 -5.68 -2.56 10.74
C ALA A 71 -5.31 -1.10 11.05
N ALA A 72 -6.28 -0.19 11.10
CA ALA A 72 -6.06 1.20 11.50
C ALA A 72 -5.50 1.31 12.93
N VAL A 73 -6.02 0.53 13.86
CA VAL A 73 -5.50 0.46 15.24
C VAL A 73 -4.07 -0.10 15.25
N ILE A 74 -3.81 -1.17 14.50
CA ILE A 74 -2.45 -1.74 14.36
C ILE A 74 -1.49 -0.69 13.79
N GLY A 75 -1.86 0.03 12.75
CA GLY A 75 -1.05 1.11 12.18
C GLY A 75 -0.73 2.20 13.21
N ALA A 76 -1.72 2.62 13.99
CA ALA A 76 -1.53 3.59 15.07
C ALA A 76 -0.59 3.05 16.17
N LEU A 77 -0.70 1.78 16.55
CA LEU A 77 0.18 1.13 17.51
C LEU A 77 1.63 1.04 16.99
N ILE A 78 1.81 0.70 15.72
CA ILE A 78 3.13 0.67 15.07
C ILE A 78 3.78 2.06 15.14
N GLU A 79 3.06 3.13 14.82
CA GLU A 79 3.60 4.50 14.95
C GLU A 79 4.03 4.79 16.37
N ARG A 80 3.16 4.50 17.34
CA ARG A 80 3.38 4.86 18.74
C ARG A 80 4.49 4.08 19.42
N LEU A 81 4.59 2.77 19.12
CA LEU A 81 5.47 1.84 19.82
C LEU A 81 6.78 1.58 19.08
N LEU A 82 6.77 1.59 17.75
CA LEU A 82 7.89 1.13 16.92
C LEU A 82 8.55 2.26 16.11
N VAL A 83 7.79 3.24 15.64
CA VAL A 83 8.35 4.33 14.83
C VAL A 83 8.72 5.51 15.71
N ARG A 84 7.79 6.03 16.49
CA ARG A 84 8.00 7.24 17.32
C ARG A 84 9.20 7.16 18.27
N PRO A 85 9.44 6.06 19.03
CA PRO A 85 10.59 5.98 19.92
C PRO A 85 11.94 5.98 19.20
N PHE A 86 11.98 5.44 17.96
CA PHE A 86 13.20 5.21 17.20
C PHE A 86 13.42 6.24 16.08
N ASN A 87 12.50 7.19 15.87
CA ASN A 87 12.60 8.27 14.88
C ASN A 87 12.75 9.65 15.56
N LYS A 88 13.63 9.76 16.54
CA LYS A 88 13.86 11.00 17.29
C LYS A 88 14.93 11.88 16.69
N GLU A 89 15.92 11.30 16.04
CA GLU A 89 17.06 11.99 15.42
C GLU A 89 16.90 12.05 13.90
N PRO A 90 17.43 13.09 13.24
CA PRO A 90 17.28 13.27 11.77
C PRO A 90 17.80 12.10 10.92
N ASN A 91 18.80 11.36 11.41
CA ASN A 91 19.42 10.23 10.72
C ASN A 91 19.14 8.89 11.39
N ALA A 92 18.10 8.80 12.23
CA ALA A 92 17.76 7.56 12.91
C ALA A 92 17.27 6.52 11.90
N ILE A 93 17.88 5.35 11.89
CA ILE A 93 17.48 4.18 11.08
C ILE A 93 16.78 3.10 11.93
N GLY A 94 16.70 3.30 13.25
CA GLY A 94 16.13 2.33 14.19
C GLY A 94 14.67 1.97 13.87
N TRP A 95 13.86 2.94 13.39
CA TRP A 95 12.49 2.70 12.95
C TRP A 95 12.39 1.70 11.79
N MET A 96 13.39 1.63 10.93
CA MET A 96 13.44 0.68 9.82
C MET A 96 13.55 -0.76 10.35
N LEU A 97 14.52 -1.00 11.23
CA LEU A 97 14.74 -2.32 11.81
C LEU A 97 13.56 -2.80 12.67
N THR A 98 13.00 -1.91 13.50
CA THR A 98 11.85 -2.25 14.36
C THR A 98 10.60 -2.56 13.55
N THR A 99 10.34 -1.85 12.45
CA THR A 99 9.18 -2.14 11.59
C THR A 99 9.37 -3.41 10.77
N ILE A 100 10.58 -3.72 10.28
CA ILE A 100 10.85 -5.01 9.64
C ILE A 100 10.63 -6.17 10.62
N ALA A 101 11.18 -6.07 11.83
CA ALA A 101 11.00 -7.09 12.86
C ALA A 101 9.51 -7.30 13.22
N ALA A 102 8.74 -6.22 13.33
CA ALA A 102 7.31 -6.29 13.59
C ALA A 102 6.54 -6.95 12.43
N GLY A 103 6.94 -6.71 11.18
CA GLY A 103 6.36 -7.37 10.01
C GLY A 103 6.53 -8.90 10.12
N ILE A 104 7.76 -9.35 10.36
CA ILE A 104 8.06 -10.78 10.56
C ILE A 104 7.25 -11.37 11.71
N MET A 105 7.07 -10.63 12.81
CA MET A 105 6.24 -11.08 13.93
C MET A 105 4.76 -11.22 13.53
N ILE A 106 4.20 -10.24 12.82
CA ILE A 106 2.80 -10.26 12.37
C ILE A 106 2.57 -11.42 11.39
N GLU A 107 3.46 -11.60 10.41
CA GLU A 107 3.41 -12.73 9.46
C GLU A 107 3.48 -14.07 10.18
N SER A 108 4.42 -14.22 11.13
CA SER A 108 4.56 -15.45 11.93
C SER A 108 3.33 -15.72 12.79
N MET A 109 2.77 -14.71 13.44
CA MET A 109 1.53 -14.84 14.21
C MET A 109 0.35 -15.24 13.31
N ALA A 110 0.24 -14.63 12.13
CA ALA A 110 -0.78 -15.02 11.16
C ALA A 110 -0.59 -16.46 10.71
N THR A 111 0.64 -16.90 10.42
CA THR A 111 0.94 -18.27 10.02
C THR A 111 0.58 -19.30 11.10
N ILE A 112 0.83 -19.00 12.38
CA ILE A 112 0.50 -19.88 13.50
C ILE A 112 -1.01 -19.97 13.74
N THR A 113 -1.73 -18.85 13.63
CA THR A 113 -3.15 -18.77 13.99
C THR A 113 -4.10 -19.09 12.82
N TYR A 114 -3.78 -18.64 11.63
CA TYR A 114 -4.57 -18.83 10.42
C TYR A 114 -4.13 -20.06 9.62
N GLY A 115 -2.87 -20.44 9.69
CA GLY A 115 -2.22 -21.48 8.90
C GLY A 115 -1.49 -20.92 7.68
N PRO A 116 -0.55 -21.71 7.09
CA PRO A 116 0.30 -21.24 5.98
C PRO A 116 -0.43 -21.19 4.63
N LEU A 117 -1.56 -21.88 4.50
CA LEU A 117 -2.29 -22.00 3.23
C LEU A 117 -3.23 -20.81 3.00
N GLY A 118 -3.30 -20.38 1.75
CA GLY A 118 -4.26 -19.35 1.33
C GLY A 118 -5.70 -19.87 1.39
N ARG A 119 -6.62 -19.01 1.83
CA ARG A 119 -8.06 -19.28 1.84
C ARG A 119 -8.80 -18.24 1.01
N PRO A 120 -9.81 -18.67 0.22
CA PRO A 120 -10.56 -17.75 -0.62
C PRO A 120 -11.52 -16.89 0.22
N LEU A 121 -11.68 -15.63 -0.19
CA LEU A 121 -12.76 -14.79 0.29
C LEU A 121 -13.93 -14.89 -0.71
N PRO A 122 -15.13 -15.30 -0.31
CA PRO A 122 -16.25 -15.39 -1.23
C PRO A 122 -16.66 -14.01 -1.76
N SER A 123 -16.76 -13.87 -3.08
CA SER A 123 -17.23 -12.66 -3.72
C SER A 123 -17.97 -12.98 -5.03
N PRO A 124 -19.20 -12.51 -5.22
CA PRO A 124 -19.94 -12.71 -6.46
C PRO A 124 -19.22 -12.09 -7.67
N LEU A 125 -18.37 -11.08 -7.45
CA LEU A 125 -17.60 -10.40 -8.51
C LEU A 125 -16.35 -11.18 -8.95
N ALA A 126 -16.01 -12.27 -8.26
CA ALA A 126 -14.88 -13.15 -8.59
C ALA A 126 -15.32 -14.53 -9.12
N GLU A 127 -16.63 -14.77 -9.32
CA GLU A 127 -17.14 -16.06 -9.78
C GLU A 127 -17.05 -16.23 -11.30
N GLN A 128 -17.39 -15.19 -12.05
CA GLN A 128 -17.44 -15.27 -13.52
C GLN A 128 -16.59 -14.15 -14.16
N PRO A 129 -15.62 -14.52 -15.00
CA PRO A 129 -14.84 -13.52 -15.74
C PRO A 129 -15.66 -12.89 -16.87
N ILE A 130 -15.59 -11.58 -17.00
CA ILE A 130 -16.08 -10.85 -18.17
C ILE A 130 -15.08 -11.10 -19.32
N ARG A 131 -15.58 -11.61 -20.45
CA ARG A 131 -14.77 -11.86 -21.64
C ARG A 131 -14.90 -10.70 -22.62
N PHE A 132 -13.76 -10.11 -22.98
CA PHE A 132 -13.70 -9.02 -23.95
C PHE A 132 -12.52 -9.24 -24.91
N GLY A 133 -12.80 -9.33 -26.21
CA GLY A 133 -11.75 -9.45 -27.26
C GLY A 133 -10.79 -10.63 -27.11
N GLY A 134 -11.25 -11.76 -26.51
CA GLY A 134 -10.39 -12.92 -26.24
C GLY A 134 -9.62 -12.85 -24.91
N ALA A 135 -9.78 -11.79 -24.14
CA ALA A 135 -9.29 -11.64 -22.76
C ALA A 135 -10.41 -11.91 -21.75
N GLY A 136 -10.06 -12.42 -20.56
CA GLY A 136 -10.99 -12.63 -19.45
C GLY A 136 -10.47 -11.91 -18.19
N ILE A 137 -11.30 -11.10 -17.56
CA ILE A 137 -10.98 -10.43 -16.30
C ILE A 137 -12.14 -10.56 -15.33
N TYR A 138 -11.85 -10.80 -14.06
CA TYR A 138 -12.88 -10.77 -13.04
C TYR A 138 -13.29 -9.32 -12.74
N PRO A 139 -14.61 -9.02 -12.58
CA PRO A 139 -15.07 -7.69 -12.16
C PRO A 139 -14.36 -7.21 -10.88
N GLN A 140 -14.05 -8.13 -9.97
CA GLN A 140 -13.30 -7.87 -8.75
C GLN A 140 -11.92 -7.26 -9.02
N GLU A 141 -11.21 -7.74 -10.04
CA GLU A 141 -9.88 -7.23 -10.42
C GLU A 141 -9.95 -5.80 -10.95
N MET A 142 -11.03 -5.45 -11.66
CA MET A 142 -11.22 -4.09 -12.17
C MET A 142 -11.49 -3.06 -11.08
N LEU A 143 -11.97 -3.48 -9.90
CA LEU A 143 -12.18 -2.57 -8.77
C LEU A 143 -10.87 -1.99 -8.24
N LEU A 144 -9.77 -2.72 -8.30
CA LEU A 144 -8.48 -2.30 -7.74
C LEU A 144 -7.95 -0.98 -8.33
N PRO A 145 -7.78 -0.84 -9.66
CA PRO A 145 -7.33 0.43 -10.24
C PRO A 145 -8.35 1.55 -10.04
N ILE A 146 -9.66 1.24 -10.07
CA ILE A 146 -10.72 2.22 -9.83
C ILE A 146 -10.65 2.75 -8.39
N VAL A 147 -10.52 1.85 -7.40
CA VAL A 147 -10.40 2.23 -5.98
C VAL A 147 -9.09 2.96 -5.73
N ALA A 148 -7.98 2.59 -6.38
CA ALA A 148 -6.71 3.29 -6.25
C ALA A 148 -6.81 4.75 -6.73
N VAL A 149 -7.43 4.98 -7.88
CA VAL A 149 -7.67 6.33 -8.41
C VAL A 149 -8.66 7.09 -7.53
N ALA A 150 -9.74 6.45 -7.09
CA ALA A 150 -10.71 7.05 -6.17
C ALA A 150 -10.07 7.42 -4.82
N ALA A 151 -9.22 6.55 -4.26
CA ALA A 151 -8.48 6.80 -3.03
C ALA A 151 -7.52 8.00 -3.18
N MET A 152 -6.83 8.11 -4.32
CA MET A 152 -5.97 9.25 -4.63
C MET A 152 -6.75 10.58 -4.62
N PHE A 153 -7.87 10.64 -5.35
CA PHE A 153 -8.70 11.86 -5.37
C PHE A 153 -9.36 12.13 -4.03
N GLY A 154 -9.83 11.08 -3.35
CA GLY A 154 -10.39 11.18 -2.00
C GLY A 154 -9.38 11.73 -1.00
N LEU A 155 -8.14 11.26 -1.06
CA LEU A 155 -7.03 11.74 -0.22
C LEU A 155 -6.68 13.20 -0.54
N GLU A 156 -6.64 13.57 -1.82
CA GLU A 156 -6.40 14.96 -2.23
C GLU A 156 -7.53 15.89 -1.74
N ALA A 157 -8.78 15.46 -1.87
CA ALA A 157 -9.94 16.18 -1.34
C ALA A 157 -9.89 16.28 0.19
N PHE A 158 -9.53 15.21 0.89
CA PHE A 158 -9.32 15.18 2.34
C PHE A 158 -8.27 16.20 2.77
N TYR A 159 -7.10 16.23 2.14
CA TYR A 159 -6.04 17.19 2.45
C TYR A 159 -6.43 18.64 2.16
N ARG A 160 -7.27 18.89 1.16
CA ARG A 160 -7.69 20.26 0.80
C ARG A 160 -8.87 20.76 1.60
N ARG A 161 -9.85 19.89 1.91
CA ARG A 161 -11.16 20.30 2.44
C ARG A 161 -11.32 20.14 3.94
N THR A 162 -10.54 19.24 4.58
CA THR A 162 -10.68 18.97 6.02
C THR A 162 -9.65 19.73 6.86
N THR A 163 -10.00 20.06 8.11
CA THR A 163 -9.07 20.67 9.08
C THR A 163 -7.93 19.73 9.42
N LEU A 164 -8.22 18.42 9.55
CA LEU A 164 -7.23 17.40 9.82
C LEU A 164 -6.25 17.24 8.64
N GLY A 165 -6.75 17.20 7.43
CA GLY A 165 -5.89 17.13 6.22
C GLY A 165 -4.99 18.36 6.07
N ARG A 166 -5.50 19.56 6.41
CA ARG A 166 -4.68 20.79 6.45
C ARG A 166 -3.62 20.72 7.54
N ALA A 167 -3.95 20.19 8.70
CA ALA A 167 -2.99 19.97 9.80
C ALA A 167 -1.90 18.94 9.39
N MET A 168 -2.26 17.86 8.70
CA MET A 168 -1.29 16.91 8.15
C MET A 168 -0.31 17.57 7.19
N ARG A 169 -0.78 18.42 6.27
CA ARG A 169 0.10 19.16 5.35
C ARG A 169 0.97 20.18 6.07
N ALA A 170 0.47 20.84 7.11
CA ALA A 170 1.27 21.76 7.92
C ALA A 170 2.44 21.02 8.61
N VAL A 171 2.18 19.86 9.20
CA VAL A 171 3.22 19.00 9.81
C VAL A 171 4.20 18.47 8.78
N ALA A 172 3.73 18.10 7.58
CA ALA A 172 4.56 17.64 6.47
C ALA A 172 5.54 18.72 5.99
N PHE A 173 5.09 19.98 5.97
CA PHE A 173 5.89 21.11 5.54
C PHE A 173 6.94 21.51 6.59
N ASN A 174 6.51 21.71 7.85
CA ASN A 174 7.41 22.03 8.96
C ASN A 174 6.82 21.58 10.29
N ARG A 175 7.37 20.51 10.85
CA ARG A 175 6.91 19.88 12.10
C ARG A 175 7.02 20.82 13.30
N THR A 176 8.12 21.60 13.37
CA THR A 176 8.36 22.54 14.47
C THR A 176 7.40 23.73 14.39
N ALA A 177 7.27 24.36 13.23
CA ALA A 177 6.35 25.47 13.04
C ALA A 177 4.89 25.07 13.31
N ALA A 178 4.46 23.88 12.84
CA ALA A 178 3.14 23.34 13.12
C ALA A 178 2.89 23.17 14.62
N SER A 179 3.90 22.70 15.37
CA SER A 179 3.83 22.57 16.82
C SER A 179 3.65 23.92 17.53
N LEU A 180 4.37 24.95 17.09
CA LEU A 180 4.24 26.31 17.62
C LEU A 180 2.85 26.92 17.38
N MET A 181 2.18 26.49 16.30
CA MET A 181 0.80 26.86 15.98
C MET A 181 -0.26 26.01 16.69
N GLY A 182 0.13 25.20 17.68
CA GLY A 182 -0.78 24.38 18.46
C GLY A 182 -1.18 23.04 17.84
N ILE A 183 -0.63 22.67 16.69
CA ILE A 183 -0.87 21.36 16.06
C ILE A 183 0.07 20.34 16.73
N ASN A 184 -0.47 19.26 17.29
CA ASN A 184 0.33 18.18 17.85
C ASN A 184 0.84 17.23 16.77
N PRO A 185 2.15 17.25 16.37
CA PRO A 185 2.67 16.44 15.28
C PRO A 185 2.58 14.94 15.56
N ASN A 186 2.65 14.53 16.84
CA ASN A 186 2.58 13.12 17.21
C ASN A 186 1.16 12.55 17.02
N ARG A 187 0.12 13.35 17.28
CA ARG A 187 -1.26 12.95 16.98
C ARG A 187 -1.50 12.85 15.49
N ILE A 188 -0.93 13.78 14.73
CA ILE A 188 -1.01 13.77 13.26
C ILE A 188 -0.32 12.52 12.67
N ALA A 189 0.87 12.18 13.16
CA ALA A 189 1.59 10.98 12.75
C ALA A 189 0.77 9.70 13.04
N LEU A 190 0.20 9.58 14.23
CA LEU A 190 -0.65 8.45 14.62
C LEU A 190 -1.85 8.29 13.67
N ILE A 191 -2.55 9.38 13.36
CA ILE A 191 -3.70 9.37 12.44
C ILE A 191 -3.25 9.02 11.02
N ALA A 192 -2.10 9.52 10.57
CA ALA A 192 -1.54 9.21 9.25
C ALA A 192 -1.26 7.71 9.11
N TYR A 193 -0.66 7.08 10.12
CA TYR A 193 -0.40 5.63 10.13
C TYR A 193 -1.68 4.81 10.19
N ALA A 194 -2.68 5.25 10.96
CA ALA A 194 -3.99 4.61 11.00
C ALA A 194 -4.69 4.66 9.62
N LEU A 195 -4.67 5.84 8.97
CA LEU A 195 -5.27 6.01 7.64
C LEU A 195 -4.52 5.19 6.57
N ALA A 196 -3.20 5.20 6.59
CA ALA A 196 -2.38 4.40 5.69
C ALA A 196 -2.69 2.90 5.85
N ALA A 197 -2.74 2.41 7.09
CA ALA A 197 -3.06 1.03 7.42
C ALA A 197 -4.48 0.63 6.95
N ALA A 198 -5.46 1.52 7.08
CA ALA A 198 -6.81 1.29 6.57
C ALA A 198 -6.84 1.14 5.04
N ILE A 199 -6.10 1.98 4.31
CA ILE A 199 -5.99 1.89 2.84
C ILE A 199 -5.25 0.61 2.43
N GLY A 200 -4.17 0.24 3.13
CA GLY A 200 -3.46 -1.02 2.90
C GLY A 200 -4.36 -2.23 3.12
N ALA A 201 -5.09 -2.29 4.24
CA ALA A 201 -6.04 -3.35 4.54
C ALA A 201 -7.16 -3.45 3.48
N LEU A 202 -7.69 -2.31 3.02
CA LEU A 202 -8.67 -2.27 1.94
C LEU A 202 -8.13 -2.91 0.66
N ALA A 203 -6.87 -2.63 0.29
CA ALA A 203 -6.22 -3.25 -0.87
C ALA A 203 -6.13 -4.78 -0.72
N GLY A 204 -5.77 -5.27 0.47
CA GLY A 204 -5.71 -6.70 0.78
C GLY A 204 -7.08 -7.38 0.68
N ILE A 205 -8.12 -6.75 1.22
CA ILE A 205 -9.49 -7.26 1.16
C ILE A 205 -10.01 -7.35 -0.27
N LEU A 206 -9.75 -6.32 -1.08
CA LEU A 206 -10.21 -6.26 -2.47
C LEU A 206 -9.61 -7.35 -3.35
N ILE A 207 -8.36 -7.74 -3.12
CA ILE A 207 -7.70 -8.77 -3.93
C ILE A 207 -7.92 -10.21 -3.40
N ALA A 208 -8.24 -10.37 -2.13
CA ALA A 208 -8.38 -11.67 -1.49
C ALA A 208 -9.31 -12.66 -2.23
N PRO A 209 -10.43 -12.24 -2.86
CA PRO A 209 -11.26 -13.14 -3.64
C PRO A 209 -10.57 -13.76 -4.86
N VAL A 210 -9.55 -13.10 -5.41
CA VAL A 210 -8.85 -13.52 -6.64
C VAL A 210 -7.58 -14.32 -6.31
N VAL A 211 -6.78 -13.84 -5.34
CA VAL A 211 -5.44 -14.39 -5.05
C VAL A 211 -5.42 -15.30 -3.84
N GLN A 212 -6.52 -15.35 -3.07
CA GLN A 212 -6.62 -15.97 -1.75
C GLN A 212 -5.80 -15.23 -0.67
N ALA A 213 -6.38 -15.12 0.51
CA ALA A 213 -5.70 -14.51 1.65
C ALA A 213 -4.72 -15.51 2.27
N ALA A 214 -3.43 -15.15 2.32
CA ALA A 214 -2.38 -15.98 2.88
C ALA A 214 -1.41 -15.12 3.72
N PRO A 215 -0.79 -15.66 4.79
CA PRO A 215 0.17 -14.90 5.60
C PRO A 215 1.35 -14.35 4.80
N ALA A 216 1.89 -15.10 3.86
CA ALA A 216 3.06 -14.70 3.08
C ALA A 216 2.77 -13.66 1.96
N MET A 217 1.50 -13.21 1.79
CA MET A 217 1.15 -12.29 0.69
C MET A 217 1.63 -10.85 0.91
N GLY A 218 1.98 -10.47 2.15
CA GLY A 218 2.24 -9.08 2.55
C GLY A 218 3.63 -8.56 2.19
N ALA A 219 4.67 -9.27 2.59
CA ALA A 219 6.05 -8.80 2.56
C ALA A 219 6.53 -8.37 1.16
N LEU A 220 6.32 -9.20 0.14
CA LEU A 220 6.75 -8.91 -1.23
C LEU A 220 5.97 -7.75 -1.85
N ILE A 221 4.66 -7.69 -1.64
CA ILE A 221 3.80 -6.60 -2.10
C ILE A 221 4.20 -5.28 -1.43
N GLY A 222 4.45 -5.31 -0.11
CA GLY A 222 4.92 -4.15 0.63
C GLY A 222 6.25 -3.59 0.10
N LEU A 223 7.23 -4.48 -0.15
CA LEU A 223 8.54 -4.08 -0.68
C LEU A 223 8.43 -3.45 -2.08
N LYS A 224 7.63 -4.06 -2.98
CA LYS A 224 7.41 -3.52 -4.32
C LYS A 224 6.65 -2.20 -4.30
N ALA A 225 5.62 -2.08 -3.48
CA ALA A 225 4.86 -0.85 -3.32
C ALA A 225 5.71 0.28 -2.73
N PHE A 226 6.64 -0.03 -1.82
CA PHE A 226 7.63 0.93 -1.33
C PHE A 226 8.55 1.40 -2.46
N GLY A 227 9.08 0.46 -3.28
CA GLY A 227 9.86 0.79 -4.46
C GLY A 227 9.09 1.68 -5.44
N VAL A 228 7.83 1.38 -5.71
CA VAL A 228 6.92 2.20 -6.52
C VAL A 228 6.78 3.61 -5.93
N ALA A 229 6.58 3.73 -4.61
CA ALA A 229 6.46 5.02 -3.95
C ALA A 229 7.72 5.88 -4.11
N ILE A 230 8.92 5.28 -3.98
CA ILE A 230 10.19 5.99 -4.15
C ILE A 230 10.41 6.38 -5.61
N VAL A 231 10.20 5.47 -6.56
CA VAL A 231 10.32 5.74 -8.01
C VAL A 231 9.37 6.84 -8.44
N ALA A 232 8.19 6.91 -7.85
CA ALA A 232 7.23 7.98 -8.09
C ALA A 232 7.66 9.35 -7.53
N GLY A 233 8.61 9.37 -6.60
CA GLY A 233 8.90 10.54 -5.76
C GLY A 233 7.91 10.61 -4.61
N ILE A 234 8.16 9.89 -3.58
CA ILE A 234 7.31 9.48 -2.43
C ILE A 234 6.36 10.57 -1.85
N ALA A 235 6.62 11.84 -2.14
CA ALA A 235 5.82 12.99 -1.70
C ALA A 235 4.72 13.41 -2.71
N ASN A 236 4.45 12.62 -3.76
CA ASN A 236 3.48 12.95 -4.80
C ASN A 236 2.44 11.84 -4.98
N ALA A 237 1.24 12.01 -4.41
CA ALA A 237 0.17 11.01 -4.47
C ALA A 237 -0.23 10.64 -5.91
N ARG A 238 -0.29 11.60 -6.84
CA ARG A 238 -0.63 11.33 -8.25
C ARG A 238 0.47 10.52 -8.94
N GLY A 239 1.73 10.90 -8.69
CA GLY A 239 2.89 10.16 -9.18
C GLY A 239 2.88 8.71 -8.70
N VAL A 240 2.59 8.50 -7.42
CA VAL A 240 2.52 7.17 -6.79
C VAL A 240 1.49 6.27 -7.48
N VAL A 241 0.29 6.79 -7.77
CA VAL A 241 -0.75 5.99 -8.43
C VAL A 241 -0.38 5.70 -9.89
N ILE A 242 0.11 6.69 -10.63
CA ILE A 242 0.51 6.52 -12.04
C ILE A 242 1.64 5.49 -12.15
N VAL A 243 2.70 5.63 -11.35
CA VAL A 243 3.84 4.69 -11.37
C VAL A 243 3.40 3.30 -10.91
N GLY A 244 2.52 3.19 -9.90
CA GLY A 244 1.97 1.91 -9.46
C GLY A 244 1.22 1.17 -10.56
N LEU A 245 0.33 1.87 -11.26
CA LEU A 245 -0.42 1.30 -12.38
C LEU A 245 0.51 0.88 -13.54
N CYS A 246 1.45 1.75 -13.92
CA CYS A 246 2.43 1.44 -14.98
C CYS A 246 3.32 0.26 -14.58
N TYR A 247 3.80 0.22 -13.34
CA TYR A 247 4.66 -0.86 -12.86
C TYR A 247 3.95 -2.22 -12.89
N GLY A 248 2.68 -2.28 -12.45
CA GLY A 248 1.89 -3.51 -12.52
C GLY A 248 1.70 -4.02 -13.95
N VAL A 249 1.46 -3.11 -14.91
CA VAL A 249 1.38 -3.46 -16.34
C VAL A 249 2.72 -3.99 -16.86
N ILE A 250 3.81 -3.30 -16.57
CA ILE A 250 5.16 -3.73 -16.98
C ILE A 250 5.47 -5.12 -16.41
N GLU A 251 5.18 -5.34 -15.12
CA GLU A 251 5.43 -6.63 -14.46
C GLU A 251 4.63 -7.77 -15.10
N LYS A 252 3.38 -7.54 -15.50
CA LYS A 252 2.57 -8.54 -16.18
C LYS A 252 3.03 -8.82 -17.61
N LEU A 253 3.52 -7.81 -18.32
CA LEU A 253 4.13 -8.00 -19.63
C LEU A 253 5.43 -8.83 -19.53
N ILE A 254 6.27 -8.58 -18.53
CA ILE A 254 7.46 -9.38 -18.25
C ILE A 254 7.09 -10.84 -17.95
N GLU A 255 6.08 -11.05 -17.09
CA GLU A 255 5.59 -12.38 -16.76
C GLU A 255 5.12 -13.15 -17.98
N GLY A 256 4.41 -12.49 -18.91
CA GLY A 256 3.85 -13.12 -20.09
C GLY A 256 4.84 -13.35 -21.23
N TYR A 257 5.74 -12.39 -21.49
CA TYR A 257 6.63 -12.44 -22.65
C TYR A 257 8.05 -12.93 -22.35
N ILE A 258 8.52 -12.80 -21.11
CA ILE A 258 9.90 -13.18 -20.74
C ILE A 258 9.87 -14.46 -19.92
N SER A 259 9.43 -14.38 -18.67
CA SER A 259 9.33 -15.54 -17.77
C SER A 259 8.64 -15.16 -16.47
N THR A 260 7.79 -16.06 -15.98
CA THR A 260 7.18 -15.93 -14.64
C THR A 260 8.24 -15.88 -13.52
N GLY A 261 9.30 -16.69 -13.64
CA GLY A 261 10.40 -16.72 -12.67
C GLY A 261 11.25 -15.44 -12.65
N ALA A 262 11.42 -14.79 -13.82
CA ALA A 262 12.19 -13.55 -13.95
C ALA A 262 11.43 -12.30 -13.48
N ARG A 263 10.09 -12.38 -13.33
CA ARG A 263 9.22 -11.25 -12.99
C ARG A 263 9.76 -10.39 -11.85
N ASN A 264 10.12 -11.01 -10.73
CA ASN A 264 10.60 -10.27 -9.57
C ASN A 264 11.98 -9.66 -9.81
N ALA A 265 12.92 -10.41 -10.40
CA ALA A 265 14.27 -9.94 -10.68
C ALA A 265 14.26 -8.74 -11.64
N VAL A 266 13.54 -8.87 -12.76
CA VAL A 266 13.42 -7.79 -13.76
C VAL A 266 12.67 -6.59 -13.16
N GLY A 267 11.60 -6.82 -12.40
CA GLY A 267 10.84 -5.76 -11.75
C GLY A 267 11.69 -4.91 -10.79
N PHE A 268 12.47 -5.54 -9.91
CA PHE A 268 13.38 -4.81 -9.01
C PHE A 268 14.53 -4.15 -9.79
N THR A 269 15.08 -4.79 -10.82
CA THR A 269 16.11 -4.19 -11.67
C THR A 269 15.59 -2.90 -12.33
N LEU A 270 14.36 -2.90 -12.86
CA LEU A 270 13.75 -1.70 -13.42
C LEU A 270 13.56 -0.60 -12.38
N MET A 271 13.18 -0.93 -11.15
CA MET A 271 13.10 0.05 -10.07
C MET A 271 14.47 0.66 -9.76
N ILE A 272 15.52 -0.15 -9.68
CA ILE A 272 16.90 0.32 -9.44
C ILE A 272 17.35 1.23 -10.59
N LEU A 273 17.13 0.84 -11.85
CA LEU A 273 17.45 1.65 -13.00
C LEU A 273 16.69 2.97 -13.03
N ALA A 274 15.39 2.94 -12.69
CA ALA A 274 14.59 4.15 -12.59
C ALA A 274 15.15 5.12 -11.52
N LEU A 275 15.60 4.61 -10.37
CA LEU A 275 16.20 5.44 -9.32
C LEU A 275 17.60 5.94 -9.67
N LEU A 276 18.39 5.20 -10.43
CA LEU A 276 19.67 5.66 -10.96
C LEU A 276 19.50 6.83 -11.93
N LEU A 277 18.45 6.77 -12.78
CA LEU A 277 18.15 7.83 -13.73
C LEU A 277 17.43 9.02 -13.07
N PHE A 278 16.56 8.75 -12.10
CA PHE A 278 15.75 9.74 -11.39
C PHE A 278 15.91 9.59 -9.87
N PRO A 279 17.02 10.04 -9.27
CA PRO A 279 17.30 9.81 -7.85
C PRO A 279 16.29 10.45 -6.89
N GLN A 280 15.52 11.42 -7.35
CA GLN A 280 14.43 12.06 -6.58
C GLN A 280 13.05 11.47 -6.90
N GLY A 281 12.99 10.44 -7.75
CA GLY A 281 11.78 9.91 -8.33
C GLY A 281 11.31 10.69 -9.57
N ILE A 282 10.49 10.03 -10.40
CA ILE A 282 10.02 10.56 -11.69
C ILE A 282 9.19 11.85 -11.50
N PHE A 283 8.39 11.93 -10.44
CA PHE A 283 7.53 13.08 -10.10
C PHE A 283 8.02 13.82 -8.85
N GLY A 284 9.25 13.55 -8.40
CA GLY A 284 9.86 14.21 -7.26
C GLY A 284 10.17 15.68 -7.53
N ARG A 285 10.09 16.50 -6.49
CA ARG A 285 10.49 17.92 -6.59
C ARG A 285 11.96 18.05 -6.20
N ARG A 286 12.73 18.81 -6.97
CA ARG A 286 14.09 19.20 -6.56
C ARG A 286 14.00 20.09 -5.33
N GLU A 287 14.56 19.64 -4.21
CA GLU A 287 14.77 20.55 -3.07
C GLU A 287 15.82 21.57 -3.49
N VAL A 288 15.42 22.84 -3.57
CA VAL A 288 16.35 23.94 -3.72
C VAL A 288 16.93 24.19 -2.34
N VAL A 289 18.13 23.67 -2.09
CA VAL A 289 18.92 24.05 -0.93
C VAL A 289 19.26 25.52 -1.10
N LYS A 290 18.56 26.40 -0.39
CA LYS A 290 18.99 27.79 -0.26
C LYS A 290 20.24 27.78 0.63
N VAL A 291 21.37 28.01 0.02
CA VAL A 291 22.65 28.32 0.69
C VAL A 291 22.52 29.66 1.42
#